data_fe210642e0dc21932d1a5557b27d4a30
#
_entry.id   fe210642e0dc21932d1a5557b27d4a30
#
_cell.length_a   1.000
_cell.length_b   1.000
_cell.length_c   1.000
_cell.angle_alpha   90.00
_cell.angle_beta   90.00
_cell.angle_gamma   90.00
#
_symmetry.space_group_name_H-M   'P 1'
#
loop_
_entity.id
_entity.type
_entity.pdbx_description
1 polymer ?
#
loop_
_entity_poly.entity_id
_entity_poly.type
_entity_poly.pdbx_seq_one_letter_code
_entity_poly.pdbx_strand_id
1 'polypeptide(L)'
;NSGADIYLQNGGTWNNEWIGMERPTPKRERPSGDNAAYLYKGSKVRNLVGGSSPSAAGILHPIDARPITIQNYSGYVNAVYKAGVPASENGKGNIVVEHAADNSHITVQGEHSGNTIDEASYKKEIQALADKLQYTGNDKKLSTTVQINEGITSPGAVAELGADHFDSQGRLVVNDTTKINRASESSLVSGSKSALTSTAMAWKSNTNDLQRRLGDLRLANTNQGVWAKYIGGKSKITDGADAHMTYNGVQVGYDHKASNGWIFGGAIDYSTSSNSYTNGSGDGKLGGIALYGTKQHDDGRYLDIIARGNRLSNNYNLYTVGGQRLNGKYHTYGTSLSAEYGKRIKKQNGFYRSEERRVGKECVSTC
;
A
#
# COMPACT_ATOMS: atom_id res chain seq x y z
N ASN A 1 2.87 -44.01 -21.66
CA ASN A 1 2.88 -42.87 -20.70
C ASN A 1 2.80 -41.57 -21.44
N SER A 2 1.66 -41.23 -22.03
CA SER A 2 1.39 -39.95 -22.66
C SER A 2 1.06 -38.92 -21.58
N GLY A 3 1.96 -37.98 -21.29
CA GLY A 3 1.69 -36.82 -20.47
C GLY A 3 0.60 -35.93 -21.11
N ALA A 4 -0.06 -35.11 -20.30
CA ALA A 4 -1.04 -34.12 -20.79
C ALA A 4 -0.35 -32.94 -21.49
N ASP A 5 -1.01 -32.34 -22.45
CA ASP A 5 -0.64 -31.05 -23.02
C ASP A 5 -1.46 -29.95 -22.34
N ILE A 6 -0.78 -28.92 -21.83
CA ILE A 6 -1.38 -27.81 -21.08
C ILE A 6 -1.01 -26.48 -21.73
N TYR A 7 -2.02 -25.67 -22.01
CA TYR A 7 -1.87 -24.35 -22.62
C TYR A 7 -2.36 -23.26 -21.65
N LEU A 8 -1.44 -22.44 -21.17
CA LEU A 8 -1.70 -21.35 -20.22
C LEU A 8 -1.57 -19.99 -20.92
N GLN A 9 -2.13 -19.85 -22.11
CA GLN A 9 -2.08 -18.63 -22.89
C GLN A 9 -3.02 -17.56 -22.31
N ASN A 10 -2.70 -16.28 -22.54
CA ASN A 10 -3.52 -15.13 -22.15
C ASN A 10 -3.92 -15.12 -20.66
N GLY A 11 -3.00 -15.46 -19.77
CA GLY A 11 -3.28 -15.49 -18.31
C GLY A 11 -4.08 -16.71 -17.85
N GLY A 12 -4.14 -17.77 -18.66
CA GLY A 12 -4.77 -19.03 -18.26
C GLY A 12 -4.14 -19.54 -16.96
N THR A 13 -4.97 -20.09 -16.07
CA THR A 13 -4.54 -20.56 -14.74
C THR A 13 -4.68 -22.06 -14.62
N TRP A 14 -3.64 -22.72 -14.10
CA TRP A 14 -3.66 -24.12 -13.73
C TRP A 14 -3.39 -24.28 -12.22
N ASN A 15 -4.41 -24.71 -11.50
CA ASN A 15 -4.27 -25.14 -10.11
C ASN A 15 -3.87 -26.62 -10.12
N ASN A 16 -2.61 -26.92 -9.79
CA ASN A 16 -2.16 -28.30 -9.67
C ASN A 16 -2.54 -28.87 -8.30
N GLU A 17 -3.82 -28.90 -8.05
CA GLU A 17 -4.41 -29.44 -6.82
C GLU A 17 -4.83 -30.89 -7.08
N TRP A 18 -4.35 -31.78 -6.24
CA TRP A 18 -4.94 -33.11 -6.19
C TRP A 18 -6.26 -32.98 -5.40
N ILE A 19 -7.34 -32.86 -6.13
CA ILE A 19 -8.65 -33.13 -5.56
C ILE A 19 -8.67 -34.64 -5.38
N GLY A 20 -8.39 -35.10 -4.15
CA GLY A 20 -8.66 -36.48 -3.78
C GLY A 20 -10.09 -36.75 -4.15
N MET A 21 -10.30 -37.38 -5.29
CA MET A 21 -11.59 -38.04 -5.47
C MET A 21 -11.68 -39.02 -4.31
N GLU A 22 -12.42 -38.67 -3.29
CA GLU A 22 -13.16 -39.65 -2.54
C GLU A 22 -14.11 -40.33 -3.54
N ARG A 23 -13.53 -41.14 -4.43
CA ARG A 23 -14.36 -42.20 -4.97
C ARG A 23 -14.88 -42.92 -3.76
N PRO A 24 -16.18 -43.20 -3.65
CA PRO A 24 -16.69 -44.12 -2.69
C PRO A 24 -16.21 -45.53 -3.11
N THR A 25 -14.90 -45.77 -3.01
CA THR A 25 -14.34 -47.11 -3.07
C THR A 25 -14.70 -47.76 -1.74
N PRO A 26 -15.39 -48.90 -1.80
CA PRO A 26 -15.65 -49.67 -0.60
C PRO A 26 -14.36 -49.81 0.21
N LYS A 27 -14.40 -49.67 1.53
CA LYS A 27 -13.24 -49.78 2.43
C LYS A 27 -12.35 -51.00 2.19
N ARG A 28 -12.85 -52.02 1.48
CA ARG A 28 -12.14 -53.25 1.12
C ARG A 28 -11.13 -53.10 -0.01
N GLU A 29 -11.15 -52.00 -0.79
CA GLU A 29 -10.28 -51.81 -1.96
C GLU A 29 -9.25 -50.69 -1.77
N ARG A 30 -9.07 -50.21 -0.56
CA ARG A 30 -7.96 -49.27 -0.30
C ARG A 30 -6.64 -50.01 -0.35
N PRO A 31 -5.73 -49.67 -1.27
CA PRO A 31 -4.40 -50.24 -1.23
C PRO A 31 -3.75 -49.92 0.11
N SER A 32 -3.33 -50.92 0.84
CA SER A 32 -2.56 -50.79 2.09
C SER A 32 -1.06 -50.96 1.77
N GLY A 33 -0.20 -50.18 2.43
CA GLY A 33 1.25 -50.27 2.28
C GLY A 33 1.80 -49.59 1.01
N ASP A 34 2.83 -50.14 0.41
CA ASP A 34 3.60 -49.54 -0.70
C ASP A 34 2.77 -49.19 -1.94
N ASN A 35 1.60 -49.73 -2.12
CA ASN A 35 0.70 -49.37 -3.21
C ASN A 35 0.06 -47.99 -3.05
N ALA A 36 -0.02 -47.43 -1.87
CA ALA A 36 -0.47 -46.06 -1.64
C ALA A 36 0.53 -45.05 -2.23
N ALA A 37 1.83 -45.37 -2.27
CA ALA A 37 2.88 -44.54 -2.86
C ALA A 37 2.72 -44.37 -4.39
N TYR A 38 2.05 -45.31 -5.06
CA TYR A 38 1.79 -45.20 -6.50
C TYR A 38 0.77 -44.10 -6.87
N LEU A 39 -0.12 -43.78 -5.95
CA LEU A 39 -1.17 -42.77 -6.17
C LEU A 39 -0.64 -41.30 -6.10
N TYR A 40 0.60 -41.12 -5.66
CA TYR A 40 1.14 -39.78 -5.31
C TYR A 40 2.39 -39.38 -6.11
N LYS A 41 2.60 -39.88 -7.32
CA LYS A 41 3.83 -39.66 -8.09
C LYS A 41 4.01 -38.26 -8.71
N GLY A 42 3.10 -37.33 -8.47
CA GLY A 42 3.14 -36.01 -9.08
C GLY A 42 2.52 -35.95 -10.48
N SER A 43 2.54 -34.78 -11.08
CA SER A 43 1.98 -34.53 -12.41
C SER A 43 3.03 -34.67 -13.49
N LYS A 44 2.71 -35.35 -14.61
CA LYS A 44 3.53 -35.41 -15.81
C LYS A 44 2.86 -34.66 -16.95
N VAL A 45 3.55 -33.67 -17.48
CA VAL A 45 3.10 -32.81 -18.57
C VAL A 45 4.03 -33.03 -19.75
N ARG A 46 3.50 -33.39 -20.92
CA ARG A 46 4.26 -33.52 -22.14
C ARG A 46 4.64 -32.16 -22.70
N ASN A 47 3.65 -31.30 -22.89
CA ASN A 47 3.89 -29.93 -23.35
C ASN A 47 3.20 -28.94 -22.40
N LEU A 48 3.96 -28.00 -21.87
CA LEU A 48 3.42 -26.82 -21.16
C LEU A 48 3.76 -25.59 -21.99
N VAL A 49 2.70 -24.93 -22.48
CA VAL A 49 2.82 -23.70 -23.27
C VAL A 49 2.29 -22.54 -22.43
N GLY A 50 3.17 -21.63 -22.10
CA GLY A 50 2.85 -20.40 -21.36
C GLY A 50 2.37 -19.27 -22.28
N GLY A 51 2.28 -18.06 -21.72
CA GLY A 51 1.92 -16.86 -22.46
C GLY A 51 3.00 -16.41 -23.43
N SER A 52 2.65 -15.51 -24.35
CA SER A 52 3.56 -14.96 -25.37
C SER A 52 4.47 -13.86 -24.85
N SER A 53 4.20 -13.30 -23.66
CA SER A 53 4.96 -12.23 -23.04
C SER A 53 4.85 -12.27 -21.51
N PRO A 54 5.70 -11.54 -20.77
CA PRO A 54 5.58 -11.42 -19.31
C PRO A 54 4.21 -10.90 -18.84
N SER A 55 3.60 -9.96 -19.60
CA SER A 55 2.28 -9.39 -19.28
C SER A 55 1.10 -10.31 -19.58
N ALA A 56 1.32 -11.32 -20.41
CA ALA A 56 0.33 -12.34 -20.77
C ALA A 56 0.72 -13.73 -20.24
N ALA A 57 1.60 -13.79 -19.22
CA ALA A 57 2.10 -15.01 -18.65
C ALA A 57 0.97 -15.90 -18.14
N GLY A 58 1.10 -17.20 -18.34
CA GLY A 58 0.23 -18.18 -17.71
C GLY A 58 0.48 -18.26 -16.20
N ILE A 59 -0.49 -18.76 -15.44
CA ILE A 59 -0.39 -18.88 -13.99
C ILE A 59 -0.43 -20.37 -13.61
N LEU A 60 0.58 -20.83 -12.90
CA LEU A 60 0.66 -22.16 -12.32
C LEU A 60 0.66 -22.05 -10.80
N HIS A 61 -0.28 -22.67 -10.14
CA HIS A 61 -0.32 -22.80 -8.68
C HIS A 61 0.07 -24.22 -8.25
N PRO A 62 1.33 -24.48 -7.90
CA PRO A 62 1.74 -25.70 -7.24
C PRO A 62 1.20 -25.68 -5.80
N ILE A 63 0.34 -26.63 -5.45
CA ILE A 63 -0.38 -26.60 -4.16
C ILE A 63 0.28 -27.48 -3.11
N ASP A 64 1.07 -28.44 -3.53
CA ASP A 64 1.76 -29.36 -2.63
C ASP A 64 3.22 -29.65 -3.09
N ALA A 65 3.95 -30.45 -2.29
CA ALA A 65 5.34 -30.79 -2.55
C ALA A 65 5.55 -31.78 -3.71
N ARG A 66 4.51 -32.28 -4.34
CA ARG A 66 4.63 -33.27 -5.42
C ARG A 66 5.20 -32.66 -6.68
N PRO A 67 6.13 -33.34 -7.35
CA PRO A 67 6.78 -32.81 -8.53
C PRO A 67 5.80 -32.67 -9.71
N ILE A 68 5.94 -31.54 -10.42
CA ILE A 68 5.33 -31.32 -11.72
C ILE A 68 6.46 -31.48 -12.75
N THR A 69 6.52 -32.62 -13.43
CA THR A 69 7.53 -32.87 -14.45
C THR A 69 7.00 -32.43 -15.82
N ILE A 70 7.67 -31.47 -16.43
CA ILE A 70 7.34 -30.89 -17.73
C ILE A 70 8.39 -31.35 -18.73
N GLN A 71 7.98 -32.12 -19.73
CA GLN A 71 8.89 -32.63 -20.73
C GLN A 71 9.33 -31.54 -21.71
N ASN A 72 8.40 -30.77 -22.24
CA ASN A 72 8.69 -29.64 -23.13
C ASN A 72 8.00 -28.38 -22.61
N TYR A 73 8.75 -27.32 -22.44
CA TYR A 73 8.29 -26.04 -21.96
C TYR A 73 8.51 -24.93 -22.96
N SER A 74 7.56 -23.99 -23.09
CA SER A 74 7.69 -22.78 -23.89
C SER A 74 6.88 -21.63 -23.34
N GLY A 75 7.34 -20.39 -23.61
CA GLY A 75 6.66 -19.14 -23.29
C GLY A 75 6.89 -18.71 -21.81
N TYR A 76 5.94 -17.92 -21.29
CA TYR A 76 6.04 -17.26 -19.98
C TYR A 76 5.02 -17.85 -19.02
N VAL A 77 5.48 -18.28 -17.83
CA VAL A 77 4.63 -18.79 -16.75
C VAL A 77 5.05 -18.20 -15.40
N ASN A 78 4.09 -17.77 -14.61
CA ASN A 78 4.25 -17.41 -13.21
C ASN A 78 3.86 -18.61 -12.35
N ALA A 79 4.82 -19.24 -11.71
CA ALA A 79 4.62 -20.30 -10.73
C ALA A 79 4.44 -19.65 -9.35
N VAL A 80 3.20 -19.59 -8.87
CA VAL A 80 2.83 -18.86 -7.64
C VAL A 80 2.63 -19.85 -6.51
N TYR A 81 3.52 -19.81 -5.52
CA TYR A 81 3.51 -20.65 -4.33
C TYR A 81 2.81 -19.94 -3.18
N LYS A 82 1.94 -20.68 -2.48
CA LYS A 82 1.42 -20.23 -1.18
C LYS A 82 2.47 -20.41 -0.10
N ALA A 83 2.40 -19.62 0.96
CA ALA A 83 3.25 -19.79 2.14
C ALA A 83 3.18 -21.23 2.66
N GLY A 84 4.33 -21.81 3.01
CA GLY A 84 4.42 -23.13 3.59
C GLY A 84 4.44 -24.31 2.62
N VAL A 85 4.41 -24.09 1.29
CA VAL A 85 4.63 -25.19 0.32
C VAL A 85 6.12 -25.57 0.31
N PRO A 86 6.53 -26.74 0.83
CA PRO A 86 7.92 -27.15 0.87
C PRO A 86 8.44 -27.48 -0.53
N ALA A 87 9.76 -27.50 -0.71
CA ALA A 87 10.37 -28.16 -1.85
C ALA A 87 10.04 -29.67 -1.81
N SER A 88 10.03 -30.32 -2.98
CA SER A 88 9.73 -31.76 -3.04
C SER A 88 10.74 -32.57 -2.23
N GLU A 89 10.31 -33.72 -1.75
CA GLU A 89 11.19 -34.71 -1.12
C GLU A 89 12.37 -35.08 -2.06
N ASN A 90 13.50 -35.39 -1.50
CA ASN A 90 14.75 -35.75 -2.20
C ASN A 90 15.51 -34.60 -2.91
N GLY A 91 15.30 -33.35 -2.53
CA GLY A 91 16.07 -32.21 -3.06
C GLY A 91 15.79 -31.89 -4.53
N LYS A 92 14.72 -32.43 -5.10
CA LYS A 92 14.21 -32.05 -6.41
C LYS A 92 13.22 -30.90 -6.25
N GLY A 93 13.20 -29.97 -7.19
CA GLY A 93 12.20 -28.91 -7.22
C GLY A 93 10.77 -29.45 -7.39
N ASN A 94 9.77 -28.68 -6.97
CA ASN A 94 8.37 -29.01 -7.27
C ASN A 94 8.08 -28.97 -8.78
N ILE A 95 8.77 -28.09 -9.51
CA ILE A 95 8.70 -27.98 -10.97
C ILE A 95 9.99 -28.50 -11.55
N VAL A 96 9.94 -29.50 -12.38
CA VAL A 96 11.07 -30.08 -13.12
C VAL A 96 10.83 -29.89 -14.60
N VAL A 97 11.68 -29.12 -15.28
CA VAL A 97 11.64 -28.89 -16.72
C VAL A 97 12.74 -29.72 -17.38
N GLU A 98 12.40 -30.56 -18.35
CA GLU A 98 13.36 -31.40 -19.07
C GLU A 98 13.92 -30.69 -20.31
N HIS A 99 13.08 -30.00 -21.07
CA HIS A 99 13.46 -29.23 -22.26
C HIS A 99 12.73 -27.90 -22.30
N ALA A 100 13.43 -26.81 -22.69
CA ALA A 100 12.84 -25.51 -22.87
C ALA A 100 13.05 -25.00 -24.30
N ALA A 101 12.05 -24.38 -24.88
CA ALA A 101 12.19 -23.66 -26.16
C ALA A 101 12.94 -22.32 -25.97
N ASP A 102 13.38 -21.73 -27.07
CA ASP A 102 14.01 -20.40 -27.02
C ASP A 102 13.07 -19.36 -26.42
N ASN A 103 13.60 -18.41 -25.66
CA ASN A 103 12.87 -17.35 -24.96
C ASN A 103 11.84 -17.86 -23.94
N SER A 104 12.04 -19.06 -23.40
CA SER A 104 11.20 -19.57 -22.30
C SER A 104 11.59 -18.95 -20.96
N HIS A 105 10.58 -18.56 -20.17
CA HIS A 105 10.79 -17.91 -18.89
C HIS A 105 9.80 -18.40 -17.83
N ILE A 106 10.30 -18.74 -16.64
CA ILE A 106 9.48 -19.05 -15.47
C ILE A 106 9.78 -18.04 -14.37
N THR A 107 8.73 -17.37 -13.88
CA THR A 107 8.81 -16.57 -12.64
C THR A 107 8.33 -17.41 -11.48
N VAL A 108 9.20 -17.72 -10.53
CA VAL A 108 8.84 -18.40 -9.29
C VAL A 108 8.48 -17.35 -8.24
N GLN A 109 7.25 -17.35 -7.78
CA GLN A 109 6.72 -16.34 -6.85
C GLN A 109 6.29 -16.96 -5.52
N GLY A 110 6.57 -16.28 -4.42
CA GLY A 110 6.11 -16.66 -3.09
C GLY A 110 5.88 -15.45 -2.19
N GLU A 111 5.24 -15.68 -1.07
CA GLU A 111 5.00 -14.65 -0.06
C GLU A 111 6.18 -14.56 0.90
N HIS A 112 6.48 -13.35 1.37
CA HIS A 112 7.47 -13.15 2.42
C HIS A 112 7.03 -13.85 3.72
N SER A 113 7.92 -14.64 4.31
CA SER A 113 7.61 -15.47 5.49
C SER A 113 7.85 -14.77 6.82
N GLY A 114 8.44 -13.57 6.85
CA GLY A 114 8.81 -12.86 8.06
C GLY A 114 8.63 -11.34 7.99
N ASN A 115 9.01 -10.68 9.08
CA ASN A 115 8.99 -9.20 9.18
C ASN A 115 10.39 -8.58 9.05
N THR A 116 11.43 -9.40 8.88
CA THR A 116 12.81 -8.94 8.69
C THR A 116 13.02 -8.42 7.29
N ILE A 117 13.75 -7.31 7.18
CA ILE A 117 14.06 -6.62 5.92
C ILE A 117 15.55 -6.62 5.59
N ASP A 118 16.34 -7.44 6.30
CA ASP A 118 17.77 -7.57 6.04
C ASP A 118 18.05 -8.40 4.78
N GLU A 119 19.18 -8.13 4.16
CA GLU A 119 19.55 -8.75 2.88
C GLU A 119 19.76 -10.27 2.97
N ALA A 120 20.29 -10.76 4.09
CA ALA A 120 20.52 -12.17 4.29
C ALA A 120 19.21 -12.97 4.35
N SER A 121 18.17 -12.41 4.99
CA SER A 121 16.83 -13.00 5.02
C SER A 121 16.22 -13.08 3.63
N TYR A 122 16.30 -12.01 2.83
CA TYR A 122 15.82 -12.04 1.44
C TYR A 122 16.59 -13.04 0.58
N LYS A 123 17.91 -13.10 0.71
CA LYS A 123 18.73 -14.08 -0.01
C LYS A 123 18.33 -15.52 0.32
N LYS A 124 18.07 -15.80 1.60
CA LYS A 124 17.61 -17.12 2.05
C LYS A 124 16.23 -17.48 1.48
N GLU A 125 15.28 -16.56 1.48
CA GLU A 125 13.95 -16.80 0.95
C GLU A 125 13.95 -16.93 -0.58
N ILE A 126 14.75 -16.14 -1.29
CA ILE A 126 14.94 -16.27 -2.74
C ILE A 126 15.53 -17.64 -3.05
N GLN A 127 16.52 -18.14 -2.30
CA GLN A 127 17.06 -19.49 -2.49
C GLN A 127 15.97 -20.55 -2.22
N ALA A 128 15.19 -20.41 -1.16
CA ALA A 128 14.11 -21.36 -0.85
C ALA A 128 13.03 -21.43 -1.94
N LEU A 129 12.76 -20.31 -2.64
CA LEU A 129 11.88 -20.29 -3.81
C LEU A 129 12.59 -20.85 -5.05
N ALA A 130 13.87 -20.53 -5.25
CA ALA A 130 14.68 -21.08 -6.34
C ALA A 130 14.77 -22.61 -6.28
N ASP A 131 14.87 -23.17 -5.08
CA ASP A 131 14.92 -24.63 -4.85
C ASP A 131 13.65 -25.35 -5.34
N LYS A 132 12.56 -24.62 -5.59
CA LYS A 132 11.31 -25.19 -6.13
C LYS A 132 11.32 -25.43 -7.64
N LEU A 133 12.36 -24.99 -8.33
CA LEU A 133 12.52 -25.17 -9.77
C LEU A 133 13.81 -25.94 -10.06
N GLN A 134 13.70 -26.97 -10.92
CA GLN A 134 14.82 -27.69 -11.47
C GLN A 134 14.72 -27.73 -13.00
N TYR A 135 15.85 -27.49 -13.66
CA TYR A 135 15.97 -27.60 -15.12
C TYR A 135 17.03 -28.61 -15.47
N THR A 136 16.64 -29.73 -16.07
CA THR A 136 17.53 -30.82 -16.40
C THR A 136 18.02 -30.80 -17.85
N GLY A 137 17.54 -29.86 -18.66
CA GLY A 137 17.95 -29.67 -20.04
C GLY A 137 19.41 -29.15 -20.17
N ASN A 138 20.12 -29.61 -21.15
CA ASN A 138 21.50 -29.20 -21.43
C ASN A 138 21.61 -27.96 -22.32
N ASP A 139 20.52 -27.45 -22.82
CA ASP A 139 20.45 -26.40 -23.83
C ASP A 139 20.48 -24.97 -23.26
N LYS A 140 20.48 -24.81 -21.94
CA LYS A 140 20.55 -23.51 -21.23
C LYS A 140 19.57 -22.43 -21.73
N LYS A 141 18.39 -22.85 -22.16
CA LYS A 141 17.39 -21.95 -22.77
C LYS A 141 16.38 -21.36 -21.79
N LEU A 142 16.27 -21.96 -20.60
CA LEU A 142 15.35 -21.49 -19.57
C LEU A 142 15.94 -20.31 -18.82
N SER A 143 15.26 -19.16 -18.83
CA SER A 143 15.53 -18.04 -17.93
C SER A 143 14.51 -18.01 -16.80
N THR A 144 14.90 -17.44 -15.66
CA THR A 144 14.06 -17.45 -14.46
C THR A 144 14.12 -16.13 -13.71
N THR A 145 13.01 -15.78 -13.11
CA THR A 145 12.90 -14.72 -12.09
C THR A 145 12.41 -15.36 -10.81
N VAL A 146 13.01 -15.02 -9.68
CA VAL A 146 12.49 -15.38 -8.37
C VAL A 146 11.97 -14.12 -7.69
N GLN A 147 10.72 -14.14 -7.31
CA GLN A 147 10.03 -12.98 -6.75
C GLN A 147 9.44 -13.31 -5.37
N ILE A 148 9.81 -12.52 -4.38
CA ILE A 148 9.14 -12.49 -3.08
C ILE A 148 8.11 -11.38 -3.11
N ASN A 149 6.83 -11.74 -2.95
CA ASN A 149 5.76 -10.77 -2.82
C ASN A 149 5.84 -10.07 -1.46
N GLU A 150 5.43 -8.81 -1.43
CA GLU A 150 5.46 -8.02 -0.21
C GLU A 150 4.55 -8.60 0.89
N GLY A 151 5.01 -8.51 2.14
CA GLY A 151 4.20 -8.72 3.34
C GLY A 151 3.58 -7.42 3.85
N ILE A 152 3.05 -7.44 5.07
CA ILE A 152 2.43 -6.26 5.69
C ILE A 152 3.45 -5.13 5.88
N THR A 153 4.61 -5.45 6.42
CA THR A 153 5.68 -4.47 6.73
C THR A 153 6.92 -4.64 5.86
N SER A 154 7.07 -5.78 5.22
CA SER A 154 8.24 -6.14 4.43
C SER A 154 8.01 -5.85 2.95
N PRO A 155 8.90 -5.10 2.27
CA PRO A 155 8.80 -4.90 0.84
C PRO A 155 9.05 -6.20 0.08
N GLY A 156 8.57 -6.27 -1.16
CA GLY A 156 8.89 -7.35 -2.06
C GLY A 156 10.34 -7.30 -2.56
N ALA A 157 10.83 -8.42 -3.07
CA ALA A 157 12.16 -8.55 -3.66
C ALA A 157 12.12 -9.39 -4.92
N VAL A 158 13.01 -9.07 -5.87
CA VAL A 158 13.11 -9.76 -7.16
C VAL A 158 14.58 -10.06 -7.46
N ALA A 159 14.87 -11.28 -7.89
CA ALA A 159 16.15 -11.69 -8.41
C ALA A 159 16.00 -12.29 -9.80
N GLU A 160 16.74 -11.76 -10.78
CA GLU A 160 16.84 -12.32 -12.12
C GLU A 160 17.96 -13.36 -12.12
N LEU A 161 17.62 -14.59 -12.50
CA LEU A 161 18.55 -15.73 -12.52
C LEU A 161 18.61 -16.26 -13.96
N GLY A 162 19.70 -15.95 -14.64
CA GLY A 162 19.95 -16.45 -16.00
C GLY A 162 20.22 -17.96 -16.02
N ALA A 163 20.39 -18.49 -17.22
CA ALA A 163 20.67 -19.91 -17.42
C ALA A 163 21.99 -20.38 -16.78
N ASP A 164 22.93 -19.47 -16.50
CA ASP A 164 24.18 -19.67 -15.80
C ASP A 164 24.07 -19.93 -14.29
N HIS A 165 22.90 -19.69 -13.74
CA HIS A 165 22.58 -19.96 -12.32
C HIS A 165 22.15 -21.43 -12.08
N PHE A 166 21.96 -22.25 -13.13
CA PHE A 166 21.70 -23.67 -12.96
C PHE A 166 23.00 -24.44 -12.75
N ASP A 167 23.05 -25.19 -11.66
CA ASP A 167 24.19 -26.07 -11.37
C ASP A 167 24.22 -27.34 -12.29
N SER A 168 25.20 -28.17 -12.12
CA SER A 168 25.34 -29.44 -12.90
C SER A 168 24.20 -30.43 -12.67
N GLN A 169 23.41 -30.25 -11.62
CA GLN A 169 22.23 -31.07 -11.29
C GLN A 169 20.91 -30.39 -11.73
N GLY A 170 20.99 -29.24 -12.41
CA GLY A 170 19.86 -28.46 -12.86
C GLY A 170 19.14 -27.72 -11.76
N ARG A 171 19.76 -27.49 -10.60
CA ARG A 171 19.19 -26.72 -9.50
C ARG A 171 19.57 -25.25 -9.63
N LEU A 172 18.63 -24.37 -9.33
CA LEU A 172 18.85 -22.93 -9.37
C LEU A 172 19.60 -22.46 -8.12
N VAL A 173 20.72 -21.78 -8.30
CA VAL A 173 21.61 -21.36 -7.21
C VAL A 173 21.70 -19.84 -7.13
N VAL A 174 21.40 -19.32 -5.94
CA VAL A 174 21.59 -17.91 -5.59
C VAL A 174 23.00 -17.75 -5.03
N ASN A 175 23.86 -17.06 -5.75
CA ASN A 175 25.26 -16.83 -5.38
C ASN A 175 25.50 -15.39 -4.91
N ASP A 176 26.76 -15.05 -4.59
CA ASP A 176 27.11 -13.72 -4.08
C ASP A 176 27.02 -12.61 -5.13
N THR A 177 26.99 -12.97 -6.41
CA THR A 177 26.83 -12.02 -7.52
C THR A 177 25.37 -11.78 -7.89
N THR A 178 24.44 -12.57 -7.35
CA THR A 178 23.03 -12.43 -7.61
C THR A 178 22.50 -11.09 -7.05
N LYS A 179 22.03 -10.24 -7.94
CA LYS A 179 21.42 -8.96 -7.55
C LYS A 179 19.98 -9.16 -7.08
N ILE A 180 19.71 -8.70 -5.87
CA ILE A 180 18.38 -8.70 -5.30
C ILE A 180 17.85 -7.26 -5.31
N ASN A 181 16.86 -7.00 -6.15
CA ASN A 181 16.18 -5.72 -6.23
C ASN A 181 14.98 -5.74 -5.28
N ARG A 182 14.94 -4.81 -4.34
CA ARG A 182 13.82 -4.68 -3.39
C ARG A 182 13.33 -3.25 -3.32
N ALA A 183 12.06 -3.07 -3.03
CA ALA A 183 11.51 -1.76 -2.72
C ALA A 183 12.03 -1.28 -1.35
N SER A 184 11.99 0.03 -1.11
CA SER A 184 12.40 0.61 0.18
C SER A 184 11.41 0.30 1.31
N GLU A 185 10.14 0.11 0.98
CA GLU A 185 9.05 -0.17 1.92
C GLU A 185 7.91 -0.94 1.24
N SER A 186 7.06 -1.59 2.03
CA SER A 186 5.86 -2.25 1.50
C SER A 186 4.78 -1.21 1.14
N SER A 187 3.89 -1.59 0.22
CA SER A 187 2.77 -0.73 -0.17
C SER A 187 1.83 -0.41 1.00
N LEU A 188 1.68 -1.32 1.97
CA LEU A 188 0.89 -1.06 3.17
C LEU A 188 1.53 -0.03 4.10
N VAL A 189 2.86 -0.03 4.23
CA VAL A 189 3.58 1.00 4.99
C VAL A 189 3.45 2.35 4.29
N SER A 190 3.67 2.41 2.98
CA SER A 190 3.47 3.62 2.18
C SER A 190 2.04 4.15 2.28
N GLY A 191 1.04 3.28 2.13
CA GLY A 191 -0.37 3.64 2.29
C GLY A 191 -0.72 4.13 3.70
N SER A 192 -0.12 3.55 4.75
CA SER A 192 -0.30 4.01 6.13
C SER A 192 0.28 5.42 6.33
N LYS A 193 1.44 5.72 5.74
CA LYS A 193 1.99 7.09 5.71
C LYS A 193 1.04 8.05 5.01
N SER A 194 0.45 7.65 3.88
CA SER A 194 -0.54 8.46 3.16
C SER A 194 -1.79 8.72 4.02
N ALA A 195 -2.28 7.73 4.77
CA ALA A 195 -3.39 7.91 5.69
C ALA A 195 -3.08 8.90 6.83
N LEU A 196 -1.89 8.83 7.42
CA LEU A 196 -1.44 9.79 8.43
C LEU A 196 -1.28 11.20 7.84
N THR A 197 -0.75 11.31 6.63
CA THR A 197 -0.60 12.58 5.91
C THR A 197 -1.97 13.23 5.66
N SER A 198 -3.00 12.46 5.29
CA SER A 198 -4.36 13.00 5.11
C SER A 198 -4.94 13.61 6.39
N THR A 199 -4.56 13.08 7.56
CA THR A 199 -4.92 13.67 8.87
C THR A 199 -4.30 15.05 9.06
N ALA A 200 -3.01 15.20 8.76
CA ALA A 200 -2.32 16.49 8.82
C ALA A 200 -2.92 17.50 7.83
N MET A 201 -3.34 17.05 6.64
CA MET A 201 -4.03 17.89 5.65
C MET A 201 -5.38 18.39 6.17
N ALA A 202 -6.18 17.51 6.77
CA ALA A 202 -7.48 17.88 7.35
C ALA A 202 -7.30 18.91 8.47
N TRP A 203 -6.33 18.72 9.35
CA TRP A 203 -5.97 19.67 10.39
C TRP A 203 -5.60 21.05 9.84
N LYS A 204 -4.68 21.10 8.88
CA LYS A 204 -4.22 22.35 8.25
C LYS A 204 -5.36 23.09 7.53
N SER A 205 -6.21 22.38 6.80
CA SER A 205 -7.33 22.96 6.07
C SER A 205 -8.32 23.65 7.03
N ASN A 206 -8.64 23.01 8.13
CA ASN A 206 -9.52 23.55 9.14
C ASN A 206 -8.94 24.81 9.83
N THR A 207 -7.63 24.82 10.11
CA THR A 207 -6.97 25.99 10.74
C THR A 207 -7.04 27.22 9.85
N ASN A 208 -6.80 27.07 8.55
CA ASN A 208 -6.82 28.19 7.60
C ASN A 208 -8.21 28.84 7.46
N ASP A 209 -9.28 28.06 7.59
CA ASP A 209 -10.64 28.60 7.43
C ASP A 209 -11.05 29.58 8.54
N LEU A 210 -10.61 29.34 9.77
CA LEU A 210 -10.90 30.27 10.88
C LEU A 210 -10.07 31.55 10.78
N GLN A 211 -8.84 31.49 10.30
CA GLN A 211 -8.01 32.68 10.08
C GLN A 211 -8.64 33.65 9.06
N ARG A 212 -9.26 33.12 8.00
CA ARG A 212 -10.03 33.94 7.04
C ARG A 212 -11.18 34.66 7.72
N ARG A 213 -11.88 34.01 8.68
CA ARG A 213 -12.96 34.64 9.43
C ARG A 213 -12.50 35.88 10.21
N LEU A 214 -11.34 35.84 10.85
CA LEU A 214 -10.80 37.01 11.57
C LEU A 214 -10.51 38.18 10.62
N GLY A 215 -10.05 37.91 9.40
CA GLY A 215 -9.93 38.92 8.36
C GLY A 215 -11.26 39.60 8.02
N ASP A 216 -12.33 38.80 7.88
CA ASP A 216 -13.67 39.32 7.59
C ASP A 216 -14.25 40.13 8.75
N LEU A 217 -14.02 39.70 10.01
CA LEU A 217 -14.47 40.42 11.22
C LEU A 217 -13.88 41.83 11.33
N ARG A 218 -12.65 42.02 10.94
CA ARG A 218 -12.00 43.34 10.94
C ARG A 218 -12.66 44.33 9.97
N LEU A 219 -13.41 43.81 9.00
CA LEU A 219 -14.15 44.58 8.01
C LEU A 219 -15.61 44.76 8.35
N ALA A 220 -16.12 43.97 9.28
CA ALA A 220 -17.54 44.01 9.67
C ALA A 220 -17.84 45.17 10.62
N ASN A 221 -18.95 45.87 10.37
CA ASN A 221 -19.47 46.96 11.24
C ASN A 221 -20.46 46.46 12.31
N THR A 222 -20.48 45.15 12.58
CA THR A 222 -21.37 44.53 13.55
C THR A 222 -20.72 44.40 14.91
N ASN A 223 -21.44 44.69 15.98
CA ASN A 223 -20.95 44.61 17.36
C ASN A 223 -21.05 43.21 17.95
N GLN A 224 -21.96 42.38 17.45
CA GLN A 224 -22.10 40.97 17.85
C GLN A 224 -22.92 40.22 16.81
N GLY A 225 -22.75 38.92 16.74
CA GLY A 225 -23.55 38.09 15.82
C GLY A 225 -23.20 36.63 15.82
N VAL A 226 -24.20 35.84 15.49
CA VAL A 226 -24.01 34.43 15.14
C VAL A 226 -23.66 34.36 13.67
N TRP A 227 -22.76 33.46 13.31
CA TRP A 227 -22.40 33.21 11.94
C TRP A 227 -22.30 31.73 11.66
N ALA A 228 -22.51 31.37 10.42
CA ALA A 228 -22.32 30.00 9.93
C ALA A 228 -21.55 30.06 8.60
N LYS A 229 -20.68 29.10 8.37
CA LYS A 229 -19.88 29.01 7.16
C LYS A 229 -19.81 27.56 6.70
N TYR A 230 -20.00 27.33 5.41
CA TYR A 230 -19.64 26.08 4.76
C TYR A 230 -18.13 26.09 4.50
N ILE A 231 -17.48 24.97 4.80
CA ILE A 231 -16.07 24.73 4.55
C ILE A 231 -15.92 23.55 3.62
N GLY A 232 -15.03 23.62 2.64
CA GLY A 232 -14.82 22.52 1.74
C GLY A 232 -13.69 22.78 0.77
N GLY A 233 -13.13 21.71 0.25
CA GLY A 233 -12.01 21.80 -0.69
C GLY A 233 -11.42 20.46 -1.04
N LYS A 234 -10.36 20.54 -1.85
CA LYS A 234 -9.53 19.41 -2.24
C LYS A 234 -8.09 19.71 -1.90
N SER A 235 -7.38 18.72 -1.41
CA SER A 235 -5.96 18.78 -1.12
C SER A 235 -5.26 17.57 -1.73
N LYS A 236 -4.04 17.77 -2.22
CA LYS A 236 -3.21 16.73 -2.80
C LYS A 236 -1.78 16.88 -2.28
N ILE A 237 -1.18 15.78 -1.87
CA ILE A 237 0.24 15.65 -1.59
C ILE A 237 0.76 14.50 -2.44
N THR A 238 1.90 14.72 -3.12
CA THR A 238 2.54 13.75 -4.02
C THR A 238 4.00 13.46 -3.64
N ASP A 239 4.52 14.14 -2.62
CA ASP A 239 5.91 13.99 -2.19
C ASP A 239 6.01 12.98 -1.04
N GLY A 240 6.46 11.78 -1.38
CA GLY A 240 6.73 10.69 -0.43
C GLY A 240 5.51 9.98 0.18
N ALA A 241 4.30 10.53 0.01
CA ALA A 241 3.06 9.91 0.47
C ALA A 241 1.90 10.43 -0.38
N ASP A 242 1.54 9.71 -1.42
CA ASP A 242 0.43 10.09 -2.30
C ASP A 242 -0.90 10.04 -1.56
N ALA A 243 -1.47 11.20 -1.28
CA ALA A 243 -2.76 11.37 -0.64
C ALA A 243 -3.59 12.46 -1.34
N HIS A 244 -4.78 12.09 -1.75
CA HIS A 244 -5.79 13.01 -2.25
C HIS A 244 -6.94 13.06 -1.25
N MET A 245 -7.27 14.25 -0.77
CA MET A 245 -8.35 14.45 0.18
C MET A 245 -9.38 15.41 -0.42
N THR A 246 -10.64 15.02 -0.38
CA THR A 246 -11.78 15.90 -0.59
C THR A 246 -12.52 16.02 0.73
N TYR A 247 -12.76 17.24 1.18
CA TYR A 247 -13.43 17.48 2.46
C TYR A 247 -14.54 18.50 2.32
N ASN A 248 -15.54 18.37 3.19
CA ASN A 248 -16.63 19.31 3.33
C ASN A 248 -17.17 19.30 4.77
N GLY A 249 -17.73 20.42 5.19
CA GLY A 249 -18.24 20.56 6.55
C GLY A 249 -18.86 21.91 6.79
N VAL A 250 -19.16 22.17 8.05
CA VAL A 250 -19.76 23.41 8.53
C VAL A 250 -18.98 23.93 9.74
N GLN A 251 -18.95 25.24 9.87
CA GLN A 251 -18.41 25.94 11.01
C GLN A 251 -19.45 26.97 11.47
N VAL A 252 -19.75 27.00 12.76
CA VAL A 252 -20.72 27.92 13.36
C VAL A 252 -20.06 28.60 14.55
N GLY A 253 -20.28 29.89 14.69
CA GLY A 253 -19.67 30.65 15.77
C GLY A 253 -20.44 31.87 16.17
N TYR A 254 -19.97 32.49 17.24
CA TYR A 254 -20.52 33.74 17.79
C TYR A 254 -19.38 34.71 18.07
N ASP A 255 -19.57 35.94 17.68
CA ASP A 255 -18.65 37.06 17.90
C ASP A 255 -19.27 38.13 18.79
N HIS A 256 -18.45 38.74 19.63
CA HIS A 256 -18.82 39.85 20.48
C HIS A 256 -17.71 40.91 20.52
N LYS A 257 -18.06 42.16 20.23
CA LYS A 257 -17.16 43.30 20.30
C LYS A 257 -17.21 43.93 21.69
N ALA A 258 -16.13 43.90 22.40
CA ALA A 258 -15.96 44.52 23.70
C ALA A 258 -15.74 46.05 23.58
N SER A 259 -16.04 46.78 24.66
CA SER A 259 -15.88 48.22 24.73
C SER A 259 -14.44 48.74 24.50
N ASN A 260 -13.44 47.85 24.76
CA ASN A 260 -12.00 48.18 24.54
C ASN A 260 -11.51 47.90 23.11
N GLY A 261 -12.45 47.64 22.17
CA GLY A 261 -12.17 47.45 20.75
C GLY A 261 -11.71 46.03 20.35
N TRP A 262 -11.63 45.09 21.29
CA TRP A 262 -11.46 43.68 20.98
C TRP A 262 -12.76 43.07 20.47
N ILE A 263 -12.62 42.16 19.51
CA ILE A 263 -13.70 41.25 19.12
C ILE A 263 -13.27 39.86 19.56
N PHE A 264 -14.02 39.24 20.44
CA PHE A 264 -13.84 37.86 20.89
C PHE A 264 -14.90 36.98 20.28
N GLY A 265 -14.55 35.73 20.04
CA GLY A 265 -15.53 34.77 19.53
C GLY A 265 -15.18 33.34 19.89
N GLY A 266 -16.19 32.49 19.71
CA GLY A 266 -16.04 31.06 19.79
C GLY A 266 -16.68 30.40 18.58
N ALA A 267 -16.15 29.26 18.17
CA ALA A 267 -16.67 28.48 17.06
C ALA A 267 -16.62 26.98 17.36
N ILE A 268 -17.56 26.27 16.78
CA ILE A 268 -17.54 24.80 16.66
C ILE A 268 -17.50 24.45 15.19
N ASP A 269 -16.84 23.38 14.84
CA ASP A 269 -16.79 22.89 13.48
C ASP A 269 -16.92 21.38 13.40
N TYR A 270 -17.47 20.93 12.29
CA TYR A 270 -17.56 19.54 11.92
C TYR A 270 -17.34 19.38 10.43
N SER A 271 -16.45 18.47 10.05
CA SER A 271 -16.20 18.14 8.66
C SER A 271 -15.99 16.65 8.47
N THR A 272 -16.25 16.21 7.25
CA THR A 272 -15.94 14.86 6.76
C THR A 272 -14.98 14.95 5.60
N SER A 273 -14.16 13.93 5.42
CA SER A 273 -13.27 13.81 4.27
C SER A 273 -13.31 12.41 3.67
N SER A 274 -13.18 12.36 2.35
CA SER A 274 -12.89 11.14 1.62
C SER A 274 -11.46 11.23 1.09
N ASN A 275 -10.68 10.20 1.35
CA ASN A 275 -9.26 10.15 1.05
C ASN A 275 -8.98 9.02 0.06
N SER A 276 -8.13 9.27 -0.92
CA SER A 276 -7.63 8.28 -1.89
C SER A 276 -6.12 8.21 -1.79
N TYR A 277 -5.61 6.99 -1.75
CA TYR A 277 -4.18 6.65 -1.68
C TYR A 277 -3.82 5.80 -2.90
N THR A 278 -2.53 5.66 -3.21
CA THR A 278 -2.08 4.81 -4.34
C THR A 278 -2.60 3.38 -4.23
N ASN A 279 -2.65 2.83 -3.02
CA ASN A 279 -3.04 1.44 -2.76
C ASN A 279 -4.28 1.30 -1.87
N GLY A 280 -5.15 2.31 -1.83
CA GLY A 280 -6.35 2.23 -1.03
C GLY A 280 -7.13 3.51 -0.87
N SER A 281 -8.01 3.55 0.11
CA SER A 281 -8.86 4.69 0.42
C SER A 281 -9.14 4.81 1.90
N GLY A 282 -9.66 5.96 2.31
CA GLY A 282 -10.04 6.20 3.69
C GLY A 282 -11.08 7.30 3.83
N ASP A 283 -11.70 7.36 5.00
CA ASP A 283 -12.67 8.38 5.38
C ASP A 283 -12.25 9.02 6.69
N GLY A 284 -12.38 10.34 6.76
CA GLY A 284 -12.06 11.14 7.94
C GLY A 284 -13.28 11.88 8.47
N LYS A 285 -13.28 12.09 9.79
CA LYS A 285 -14.23 12.98 10.48
C LYS A 285 -13.43 13.87 11.42
N LEU A 286 -13.70 15.16 11.38
CA LEU A 286 -13.07 16.15 12.24
C LEU A 286 -14.17 16.91 12.98
N GLY A 287 -14.05 16.99 14.29
CA GLY A 287 -14.87 17.86 15.13
C GLY A 287 -13.98 18.75 15.97
N GLY A 288 -14.28 20.04 16.06
CA GLY A 288 -13.44 21.00 16.72
C GLY A 288 -14.18 22.10 17.45
N ILE A 289 -13.45 22.71 18.37
CA ILE A 289 -13.84 23.94 19.07
C ILE A 289 -12.70 24.95 18.94
N ALA A 290 -13.05 26.22 18.84
CA ALA A 290 -12.06 27.29 18.80
C ALA A 290 -12.53 28.50 19.61
N LEU A 291 -11.58 29.18 20.24
CA LEU A 291 -11.73 30.49 20.84
C LEU A 291 -10.77 31.45 20.11
N TYR A 292 -11.22 32.63 19.85
CA TYR A 292 -10.40 33.61 19.15
C TYR A 292 -10.67 35.02 19.60
N GLY A 293 -9.68 35.90 19.39
CA GLY A 293 -9.76 37.32 19.60
C GLY A 293 -9.03 38.06 18.50
N THR A 294 -9.62 39.18 18.05
CA THR A 294 -8.97 40.09 17.12
C THR A 294 -9.12 41.52 17.61
N LYS A 295 -8.07 42.31 17.43
CA LYS A 295 -8.10 43.75 17.68
C LYS A 295 -7.42 44.47 16.54
N GLN A 296 -8.11 45.47 16.00
CA GLN A 296 -7.54 46.41 15.03
C GLN A 296 -7.39 47.80 15.66
N HIS A 297 -6.24 48.38 15.44
CA HIS A 297 -5.95 49.76 15.85
C HIS A 297 -6.24 50.74 14.70
N ASP A 298 -6.48 52.03 15.03
CA ASP A 298 -6.81 53.06 14.06
C ASP A 298 -5.68 53.31 13.03
N ASP A 299 -4.43 53.01 13.38
CA ASP A 299 -3.27 53.08 12.50
C ASP A 299 -3.13 51.87 11.54
N GLY A 300 -4.10 50.99 11.54
CA GLY A 300 -4.17 49.81 10.68
C GLY A 300 -3.42 48.58 11.22
N ARG A 301 -2.76 48.64 12.37
CA ARG A 301 -2.17 47.46 13.02
C ARG A 301 -3.25 46.57 13.56
N TYR A 302 -3.02 45.25 13.56
CA TYR A 302 -3.94 44.29 14.12
C TYR A 302 -3.19 43.15 14.82
N LEU A 303 -3.89 42.51 15.75
CA LEU A 303 -3.44 41.32 16.47
C LEU A 303 -4.60 40.32 16.49
N ASP A 304 -4.35 39.11 16.00
CA ASP A 304 -5.23 37.98 16.04
C ASP A 304 -4.66 36.89 16.94
N ILE A 305 -5.49 36.29 17.79
CA ILE A 305 -5.13 35.18 18.65
C ILE A 305 -6.18 34.10 18.46
N ILE A 306 -5.75 32.85 18.23
CA ILE A 306 -6.63 31.70 18.08
C ILE A 306 -6.12 30.56 18.94
N ALA A 307 -6.97 30.00 19.78
CA ALA A 307 -6.79 28.74 20.49
C ALA A 307 -7.80 27.71 19.97
N ARG A 308 -7.35 26.50 19.67
CA ARG A 308 -8.19 25.48 19.06
C ARG A 308 -7.90 24.08 19.63
N GLY A 309 -8.96 23.26 19.76
CA GLY A 309 -8.87 21.84 20.05
C GLY A 309 -9.74 21.05 19.08
N ASN A 310 -9.20 19.98 18.49
CA ASN A 310 -9.89 19.13 17.53
C ASN A 310 -9.70 17.67 17.85
N ARG A 311 -10.70 16.88 17.49
CA ARG A 311 -10.62 15.43 17.41
C ARG A 311 -10.83 15.00 15.97
N LEU A 312 -9.89 14.19 15.46
CA LEU A 312 -9.97 13.58 14.14
C LEU A 312 -10.14 12.07 14.31
N SER A 313 -10.98 11.49 13.50
CA SER A 313 -11.18 10.04 13.41
C SER A 313 -11.01 9.63 11.97
N ASN A 314 -10.14 8.67 11.70
CA ASN A 314 -9.88 8.18 10.36
C ASN A 314 -10.07 6.66 10.31
N ASN A 315 -10.67 6.19 9.23
CA ASN A 315 -10.72 4.79 8.84
C ASN A 315 -10.01 4.67 7.49
N TYR A 316 -9.27 3.59 7.29
CA TYR A 316 -8.63 3.34 6.01
C TYR A 316 -8.65 1.86 5.65
N ASN A 317 -8.63 1.60 4.35
CA ASN A 317 -8.51 0.29 3.75
C ASN A 317 -7.35 0.36 2.75
N LEU A 318 -6.34 -0.48 2.96
CA LEU A 318 -5.16 -0.58 2.11
C LEU A 318 -5.04 -1.99 1.55
N TYR A 319 -4.38 -2.12 0.42
CA TYR A 319 -4.18 -3.39 -0.25
C TYR A 319 -2.72 -3.57 -0.63
N THR A 320 -2.20 -4.78 -0.47
CA THR A 320 -0.91 -5.16 -1.07
C THR A 320 -1.07 -5.36 -2.58
N VAL A 321 0.04 -5.41 -3.30
CA VAL A 321 0.06 -5.79 -4.71
C VAL A 321 -0.57 -7.18 -4.92
N GLY A 322 -0.40 -8.10 -3.97
CA GLY A 322 -1.02 -9.43 -3.97
C GLY A 322 -2.49 -9.46 -3.55
N GLY A 323 -3.12 -8.29 -3.28
CA GLY A 323 -4.54 -8.19 -2.91
C GLY A 323 -4.86 -8.45 -1.44
N GLN A 324 -3.87 -8.62 -0.57
CA GLN A 324 -4.10 -8.70 0.88
C GLN A 324 -4.60 -7.36 1.40
N ARG A 325 -5.63 -7.38 2.24
CA ARG A 325 -6.29 -6.18 2.77
C ARG A 325 -5.86 -5.89 4.20
N LEU A 326 -5.50 -4.63 4.45
CA LEU A 326 -5.30 -4.07 5.78
C LEU A 326 -6.35 -3.00 6.06
N ASN A 327 -7.09 -3.15 7.15
CA ASN A 327 -8.03 -2.16 7.65
C ASN A 327 -7.45 -1.50 8.90
N GLY A 328 -7.57 -0.20 8.99
CA GLY A 328 -7.16 0.52 10.18
C GLY A 328 -8.17 1.60 10.56
N LYS A 329 -8.24 1.86 11.86
CA LYS A 329 -9.01 2.95 12.43
C LYS A 329 -8.19 3.58 13.55
N TYR A 330 -8.10 4.89 13.54
CA TYR A 330 -7.40 5.63 14.59
C TYR A 330 -8.05 6.97 14.88
N HIS A 331 -7.71 7.51 16.03
CA HIS A 331 -8.13 8.84 16.48
C HIS A 331 -6.90 9.67 16.78
N THR A 332 -6.95 10.95 16.44
CA THR A 332 -5.94 11.91 16.80
C THR A 332 -6.60 13.10 17.49
N TYR A 333 -5.90 13.68 18.44
CA TYR A 333 -6.27 14.94 19.09
C TYR A 333 -5.24 15.98 18.72
N GLY A 334 -5.70 17.16 18.38
CA GLY A 334 -4.83 18.28 18.04
C GLY A 334 -5.22 19.49 18.83
N THR A 335 -4.24 20.22 19.32
CA THR A 335 -4.40 21.54 19.92
C THR A 335 -3.47 22.52 19.22
N SER A 336 -3.93 23.74 19.03
CA SER A 336 -3.09 24.81 18.49
C SER A 336 -3.35 26.14 19.20
N LEU A 337 -2.28 26.91 19.32
CA LEU A 337 -2.33 28.30 19.72
C LEU A 337 -1.54 29.10 18.67
N SER A 338 -2.18 30.06 18.05
CA SER A 338 -1.55 30.94 17.07
C SER A 338 -1.80 32.40 17.37
N ALA A 339 -0.82 33.23 17.06
CA ALA A 339 -0.92 34.68 17.10
C ALA A 339 -0.43 35.22 15.74
N GLU A 340 -1.18 36.16 15.19
CA GLU A 340 -0.83 36.85 13.98
C GLU A 340 -0.85 38.36 14.24
N TYR A 341 0.26 39.01 13.93
CA TYR A 341 0.38 40.48 13.99
C TYR A 341 0.62 40.99 12.58
N GLY A 342 -0.14 42.03 12.19
CA GLY A 342 0.04 42.62 10.87
C GLY A 342 -0.34 44.08 10.85
N LYS A 343 -0.05 44.74 9.74
CA LYS A 343 -0.44 46.12 9.45
C LYS A 343 -1.08 46.22 8.08
N ARG A 344 -2.24 46.83 8.05
CA ARG A 344 -2.98 47.13 6.82
C ARG A 344 -2.64 48.55 6.38
N ILE A 345 -1.98 48.71 5.25
CA ILE A 345 -1.59 50.00 4.67
C ILE A 345 -2.61 50.34 3.57
N LYS A 346 -3.42 51.38 3.79
CA LYS A 346 -4.31 51.92 2.77
C LYS A 346 -3.53 52.93 1.91
N LYS A 347 -3.48 52.72 0.60
CA LYS A 347 -3.00 53.73 -0.36
C LYS A 347 -4.17 54.59 -0.85
N GLN A 348 -3.89 55.84 -1.16
CA GLN A 348 -4.91 56.82 -1.62
C GLN A 348 -5.68 56.39 -2.88
N ASN A 349 -5.15 55.44 -3.66
CA ASN A 349 -5.77 54.94 -4.89
C ASN A 349 -6.66 53.70 -4.71
N GLY A 350 -7.15 53.42 -3.49
CA GLY A 350 -8.01 52.28 -3.23
C GLY A 350 -7.30 50.92 -3.11
N PHE A 351 -6.04 50.82 -3.45
CA PHE A 351 -5.23 49.64 -3.21
C PHE A 351 -4.78 49.52 -1.76
N TYR A 352 -4.85 48.30 -1.20
CA TYR A 352 -4.26 48.03 0.11
C TYR A 352 -3.19 46.94 0.01
N ARG A 353 -2.19 47.00 0.87
CA ARG A 353 -1.18 45.97 1.09
C ARG A 353 -1.23 45.59 2.56
N SER A 354 -1.30 44.31 2.87
CA SER A 354 -1.10 43.80 4.22
C SER A 354 0.29 43.18 4.34
N GLU A 355 0.99 43.50 5.44
CA GLU A 355 2.20 42.80 5.85
C GLU A 355 1.90 42.02 7.12
N GLU A 356 2.14 40.72 7.09
CA GLU A 356 1.74 39.79 8.14
C GLU A 356 2.96 39.04 8.67
N ARG A 357 3.04 38.90 9.99
CA ARG A 357 3.94 37.98 10.67
C ARG A 357 3.12 37.02 11.51
N ARG A 358 3.27 35.74 11.29
CA ARG A 358 2.62 34.69 12.06
C ARG A 358 3.62 34.02 12.99
N VAL A 359 3.20 33.79 14.22
CA VAL A 359 3.88 32.92 15.17
C VAL A 359 2.80 31.95 15.71
N GLY A 360 3.03 30.67 15.57
CA GLY A 360 2.11 29.66 16.06
C GLY A 360 2.84 28.42 16.56
N LYS A 361 2.26 27.74 17.56
CA LYS A 361 2.69 26.43 18.01
C LYS A 361 1.52 25.47 17.89
N GLU A 362 1.73 24.41 17.15
CA GLU A 362 0.76 23.34 16.96
C GLU A 362 1.27 22.05 17.61
N CYS A 363 0.42 21.39 18.39
CA CYS A 363 0.71 20.07 18.96
C CYS A 363 -0.37 19.11 18.49
N VAL A 364 0.05 18.00 17.87
CA VAL A 364 -0.83 16.90 17.48
C VAL A 364 -0.37 15.66 18.23
N SER A 365 -1.28 15.02 18.96
CA SER A 365 -1.04 13.75 19.63
C SER A 365 -1.90 12.66 18.97
N THR A 366 -1.27 11.52 18.67
CA THR A 366 -1.92 10.34 18.14
C THR A 366 -2.00 9.27 19.23
N CYS A 367 -3.19 8.72 19.44
CA CYS A 367 -3.43 7.56 20.31
C CYS A 367 -3.82 6.34 19.48
#